data_d2785396595b576443d0f23a789e6d79
#
_entry.id   d2785396595b576443d0f23a789e6d79
#
_cell.length_a   1.000
_cell.length_b   1.000
_cell.length_c   1.000
_cell.angle_alpha   90.00
_cell.angle_beta   90.00
_cell.angle_gamma   90.00
#
_symmetry.space_group_name_H-M   'P 1'
#
loop_
_entity.id
_entity.type
_entity.pdbx_description
1 polymer ?
#
loop_
_entity_poly.entity_id
_entity_poly.type
_entity_poly.pdbx_seq_one_letter_code
_entity_poly.pdbx_strand_id
1 'polypeptide(L)'
;SGELVYVFADPATQTSRPVPPALRAIFEGFEAGADMAEVRTGDWNALGRDAGRLRTAVFVREQGIAADLEDDALDASVRDAVVYNRLGMPVATGRLLQQSPGVGRIGRMAVDRSVRGAQWGRQLLQALVDAARARGDREVQLHAQRSAEGFYRRAGFAVVGEPYEEAGIAHIAMARSL
;
A
#
# COMPACT_ATOMS: atom_id res chain seq x y z
N SER A 1 -7.30 29.22 -13.80
CA SER A 1 -6.61 28.21 -14.62
C SER A 1 -5.22 28.70 -14.94
N GLY A 2 -4.23 27.86 -14.78
CA GLY A 2 -2.83 28.15 -15.13
C GLY A 2 -2.32 27.05 -16.05
N GLU A 3 -1.42 27.40 -16.96
CA GLU A 3 -0.70 26.45 -17.82
C GLU A 3 0.70 26.25 -17.24
N LEU A 4 1.11 24.98 -17.09
CA LEU A 4 2.45 24.62 -16.67
C LEU A 4 3.15 23.89 -17.83
N VAL A 5 4.30 24.41 -18.24
CA VAL A 5 5.12 23.79 -19.27
C VAL A 5 6.32 23.13 -18.60
N TYR A 6 6.45 21.81 -18.74
CA TYR A 6 7.62 21.07 -18.29
C TYR A 6 8.55 20.81 -19.46
N VAL A 7 9.83 21.02 -19.24
CA VAL A 7 10.88 20.75 -20.23
C VAL A 7 11.73 19.59 -19.72
N PHE A 8 11.83 18.53 -20.53
CA PHE A 8 12.79 17.47 -20.30
C PHE A 8 14.16 17.95 -20.79
N ALA A 9 15.14 17.99 -19.91
CA ALA A 9 16.45 18.54 -20.22
C ALA A 9 17.58 17.61 -19.76
N ASP A 10 18.70 17.69 -20.44
CA ASP A 10 19.96 17.10 -20.00
C ASP A 10 20.55 17.95 -18.86
N PRO A 11 20.76 17.37 -17.66
CA PRO A 11 21.24 18.13 -16.52
C PRO A 11 22.69 18.60 -16.67
N ALA A 12 23.52 17.93 -17.50
CA ALA A 12 24.90 18.29 -17.70
C ALA A 12 25.08 19.44 -18.71
N THR A 13 24.27 19.44 -19.77
CA THR A 13 24.38 20.45 -20.86
C THR A 13 23.31 21.53 -20.76
N GLN A 14 22.29 21.36 -19.90
CA GLN A 14 21.12 22.23 -19.75
C GLN A 14 20.34 22.46 -21.06
N THR A 15 20.50 21.52 -22.02
CA THR A 15 19.75 21.57 -23.29
C THR A 15 18.48 20.75 -23.22
N SER A 16 17.42 21.23 -23.88
CA SER A 16 16.18 20.49 -23.99
C SER A 16 16.36 19.22 -24.82
N ARG A 17 15.69 18.15 -24.39
CA ARG A 17 15.66 16.86 -25.09
C ARG A 17 14.22 16.42 -25.32
N PRO A 18 13.94 15.59 -26.32
CA PRO A 18 12.62 14.98 -26.48
C PRO A 18 12.24 14.16 -25.24
N VAL A 19 11.01 14.28 -24.81
CA VAL A 19 10.47 13.43 -23.71
C VAL A 19 10.57 11.97 -24.14
N PRO A 20 11.17 11.08 -23.32
CA PRO A 20 11.26 9.66 -23.63
C PRO A 20 9.88 9.06 -23.94
N PRO A 21 9.75 8.17 -24.94
CA PRO A 21 8.45 7.62 -25.34
C PRO A 21 7.66 7.00 -24.20
N ALA A 22 8.33 6.27 -23.29
CA ALA A 22 7.68 5.66 -22.12
C ALA A 22 7.09 6.71 -21.17
N LEU A 23 7.79 7.83 -20.95
CA LEU A 23 7.29 8.91 -20.11
C LEU A 23 6.15 9.68 -20.80
N ARG A 24 6.26 9.91 -22.10
CA ARG A 24 5.19 10.49 -22.90
C ARG A 24 3.90 9.65 -22.82
N ALA A 25 4.00 8.33 -23.00
CA ALA A 25 2.85 7.42 -22.89
C ALA A 25 2.18 7.47 -21.51
N ILE A 26 2.95 7.70 -20.42
CA ILE A 26 2.39 7.88 -19.08
C ILE A 26 1.56 9.17 -19.01
N PHE A 27 2.06 10.29 -19.53
CA PHE A 27 1.32 11.56 -19.55
C PHE A 27 0.06 11.46 -20.40
N GLU A 28 0.17 10.91 -21.60
CA GLU A 28 -0.98 10.69 -22.50
C GLU A 28 -2.03 9.78 -21.86
N GLY A 29 -1.57 8.71 -21.18
CA GLY A 29 -2.46 7.83 -20.42
C GLY A 29 -3.16 8.56 -19.27
N PHE A 30 -2.44 9.41 -18.52
CA PHE A 30 -3.03 10.21 -17.46
C PHE A 30 -4.11 11.17 -17.98
N GLU A 31 -3.82 11.87 -19.09
CA GLU A 31 -4.77 12.77 -19.72
C GLU A 31 -6.01 12.04 -20.27
N ALA A 32 -5.83 10.80 -20.71
CA ALA A 32 -6.91 9.91 -21.15
C ALA A 32 -7.68 9.25 -19.99
N GLY A 33 -7.33 9.53 -18.73
CA GLY A 33 -7.97 8.96 -17.55
C GLY A 33 -7.58 7.52 -17.24
N ALA A 34 -6.42 7.05 -17.74
CA ALA A 34 -5.92 5.72 -17.42
C ALA A 34 -5.50 5.63 -15.94
N ASP A 35 -5.65 4.45 -15.35
CA ASP A 35 -5.16 4.19 -14.01
C ASP A 35 -3.65 4.41 -13.93
N MET A 36 -3.21 5.21 -12.97
CA MET A 36 -1.80 5.53 -12.74
C MET A 36 -1.09 4.54 -11.83
N ALA A 37 -1.78 3.53 -11.34
CA ALA A 37 -1.25 2.48 -10.49
C ALA A 37 -1.80 1.12 -10.89
N GLU A 38 -1.00 0.09 -10.63
CA GLU A 38 -1.35 -1.32 -10.77
C GLU A 38 -1.20 -2.00 -9.42
N VAL A 39 -2.23 -2.73 -8.98
CA VAL A 39 -2.13 -3.55 -7.75
C VAL A 39 -1.86 -4.99 -8.15
N ARG A 40 -0.77 -5.55 -7.63
CA ARG A 40 -0.43 -6.97 -7.78
C ARG A 40 -0.59 -7.67 -6.44
N THR A 41 -1.23 -8.84 -6.46
CA THR A 41 -1.36 -9.72 -5.31
C THR A 41 -0.62 -11.02 -5.57
N GLY A 42 0.06 -11.54 -4.56
CA GLY A 42 0.86 -12.75 -4.70
C GLY A 42 1.40 -13.23 -3.36
N ASP A 43 2.23 -14.26 -3.43
CA ASP A 43 2.99 -14.75 -2.29
C ASP A 43 4.29 -13.94 -2.06
N TRP A 44 4.99 -14.28 -0.98
CA TRP A 44 6.26 -13.64 -0.63
C TRP A 44 7.35 -13.87 -1.69
N ASN A 45 7.37 -15.01 -2.36
CA ASN A 45 8.38 -15.28 -3.39
C ASN A 45 8.25 -14.32 -4.57
N ALA A 46 7.01 -13.97 -4.92
CA ALA A 46 6.72 -13.06 -6.02
C ALA A 46 6.90 -11.58 -5.64
N LEU A 47 6.46 -11.17 -4.44
CA LEU A 47 6.33 -9.75 -4.06
C LEU A 47 7.21 -9.34 -2.88
N GLY A 48 7.83 -10.28 -2.17
CA GLY A 48 8.51 -10.04 -0.89
C GLY A 48 9.64 -9.02 -0.96
N ARG A 49 10.41 -8.99 -2.06
CA ARG A 49 11.48 -8.00 -2.26
C ARG A 49 10.92 -6.58 -2.19
N ASP A 50 9.88 -6.30 -2.94
CA ASP A 50 9.31 -4.95 -3.07
C ASP A 50 8.50 -4.58 -1.84
N ALA A 51 7.72 -5.53 -1.30
CA ALA A 51 7.00 -5.37 -0.04
C ALA A 51 7.97 -5.09 1.13
N GLY A 52 9.05 -5.87 1.25
CA GLY A 52 10.06 -5.70 2.30
C GLY A 52 10.77 -4.35 2.24
N ARG A 53 11.13 -3.89 1.02
CA ARG A 53 11.72 -2.55 0.84
C ARG A 53 10.82 -1.43 1.34
N LEU A 54 9.52 -1.48 1.01
CA LEU A 54 8.54 -0.49 1.45
C LEU A 54 8.32 -0.55 2.96
N ARG A 55 8.20 -1.75 3.53
CA ARG A 55 8.06 -1.93 4.99
C ARG A 55 9.27 -1.38 5.73
N THR A 56 10.48 -1.72 5.30
CA THR A 56 11.71 -1.16 5.88
C THR A 56 11.74 0.36 5.79
N ALA A 57 11.37 0.94 4.65
CA ALA A 57 11.36 2.38 4.47
C ALA A 57 10.37 3.08 5.42
N VAL A 58 9.16 2.53 5.57
CA VAL A 58 8.09 3.16 6.36
C VAL A 58 8.20 2.77 7.84
N PHE A 59 8.30 1.49 8.17
CA PHE A 59 8.23 1.06 9.58
C PHE A 59 9.56 1.25 10.30
N VAL A 60 10.68 0.87 9.66
CA VAL A 60 12.00 0.95 10.32
C VAL A 60 12.57 2.36 10.22
N ARG A 61 12.71 2.90 9.00
CA ARG A 61 13.43 4.17 8.80
C ARG A 61 12.61 5.41 9.17
N GLU A 62 11.30 5.40 8.90
CA GLU A 62 10.43 6.54 9.19
C GLU A 62 9.82 6.48 10.59
N GLN A 63 9.31 5.30 11.02
CA GLN A 63 8.61 5.14 12.30
C GLN A 63 9.52 4.63 13.44
N GLY A 64 10.74 4.18 13.14
CA GLY A 64 11.70 3.73 14.16
C GLY A 64 11.37 2.37 14.79
N ILE A 65 10.49 1.58 14.17
CA ILE A 65 10.16 0.23 14.64
C ILE A 65 11.38 -0.68 14.42
N ALA A 66 11.72 -1.51 15.40
CA ALA A 66 12.86 -2.43 15.32
C ALA A 66 12.66 -3.43 14.17
N ALA A 67 13.72 -3.67 13.39
CA ALA A 67 13.63 -4.48 12.16
C ALA A 67 13.23 -5.95 12.39
N ASP A 68 13.59 -6.51 13.54
CA ASP A 68 13.24 -7.87 13.96
C ASP A 68 11.73 -8.07 14.20
N LEU A 69 11.00 -6.99 14.50
CA LEU A 69 9.54 -7.02 14.61
C LEU A 69 8.83 -7.07 13.25
N GLU A 70 9.57 -6.88 12.16
CA GLU A 70 9.04 -6.95 10.79
C GLU A 70 9.20 -8.31 10.11
N ASP A 71 10.01 -9.20 10.72
CA ASP A 71 10.30 -10.53 10.16
C ASP A 71 9.23 -11.53 10.63
N ASP A 72 8.10 -11.54 9.92
CA ASP A 72 7.02 -12.50 10.15
C ASP A 72 7.33 -13.82 9.42
N ALA A 73 7.19 -14.94 10.13
CA ALA A 73 7.31 -16.28 9.58
C ALA A 73 6.41 -16.44 8.33
N LEU A 74 6.98 -17.00 7.27
CA LEU A 74 6.29 -17.21 6.00
C LEU A 74 5.29 -18.37 6.13
N ASP A 75 4.01 -18.05 6.19
CA ASP A 75 2.91 -19.00 6.07
C ASP A 75 2.41 -19.01 4.62
N ALA A 76 2.17 -20.19 4.06
CA ALA A 76 1.65 -20.37 2.70
C ALA A 76 0.25 -19.71 2.51
N SER A 77 -0.49 -19.44 3.58
CA SER A 77 -1.78 -18.74 3.55
C SER A 77 -1.64 -17.22 3.38
N VAL A 78 -0.42 -16.68 3.50
CA VAL A 78 -0.15 -15.25 3.40
C VAL A 78 -0.27 -14.77 1.96
N ARG A 79 -0.98 -13.67 1.76
CA ARG A 79 -1.03 -12.93 0.49
C ARG A 79 -0.52 -11.51 0.71
N ASP A 80 0.54 -11.18 0.00
CA ASP A 80 0.99 -9.80 -0.09
C ASP A 80 0.30 -9.09 -1.25
N ALA A 81 0.11 -7.78 -1.11
CA ALA A 81 -0.29 -6.91 -2.18
C ALA A 81 0.71 -5.76 -2.29
N VAL A 82 1.07 -5.39 -3.52
CA VAL A 82 1.96 -4.26 -3.81
C VAL A 82 1.33 -3.42 -4.90
N VAL A 83 1.31 -2.12 -4.69
CA VAL A 83 0.91 -1.14 -5.70
C VAL A 83 2.16 -0.65 -6.41
N TYR A 84 2.14 -0.70 -7.72
CA TYR A 84 3.18 -0.17 -8.60
C TYR A 84 2.68 1.05 -9.35
N ASN A 85 3.48 2.08 -9.47
CA ASN A 85 3.19 3.18 -10.38
C ASN A 85 3.49 2.78 -11.84
N ARG A 86 3.18 3.66 -12.80
CA ARG A 86 3.41 3.39 -14.24
C ARG A 86 4.89 3.30 -14.64
N LEU A 87 5.82 3.65 -13.76
CA LEU A 87 7.26 3.41 -13.93
C LEU A 87 7.71 2.06 -13.36
N GLY A 88 6.79 1.22 -12.88
CA GLY A 88 7.10 -0.07 -12.27
C GLY A 88 7.72 0.05 -10.87
N MET A 89 7.65 1.21 -10.23
CA MET A 89 8.16 1.39 -8.87
C MET A 89 7.10 0.98 -7.84
N PRO A 90 7.46 0.14 -6.84
CA PRO A 90 6.55 -0.18 -5.74
C PRO A 90 6.36 1.05 -4.85
N VAL A 91 5.10 1.39 -4.55
CA VAL A 91 4.72 2.62 -3.84
C VAL A 91 3.83 2.37 -2.63
N ALA A 92 3.19 1.23 -2.54
CA ALA A 92 2.44 0.81 -1.35
C ALA A 92 2.44 -0.70 -1.22
N THR A 93 2.32 -1.22 0.00
CA THR A 93 2.23 -2.65 0.29
C THR A 93 1.29 -2.91 1.45
N GLY A 94 0.75 -4.11 1.51
CA GLY A 94 -0.04 -4.64 2.60
C GLY A 94 -0.09 -6.16 2.54
N ARG A 95 -0.57 -6.78 3.59
CA ARG A 95 -0.60 -8.23 3.76
C ARG A 95 -1.97 -8.69 4.23
N LEU A 96 -2.43 -9.81 3.69
CA LEU A 96 -3.60 -10.55 4.16
C LEU A 96 -3.15 -11.89 4.73
N LEU A 97 -3.46 -12.12 6.00
CA LEU A 97 -3.29 -13.40 6.71
C LEU A 97 -4.64 -14.07 6.90
N GLN A 98 -4.64 -15.35 7.19
CA GLN A 98 -5.80 -16.04 7.76
C GLN A 98 -5.71 -15.98 9.27
N GLN A 99 -6.62 -15.25 9.92
CA GLN A 99 -6.67 -15.12 11.37
C GLN A 99 -7.32 -16.36 12.02
N SER A 100 -8.44 -16.79 11.42
CA SER A 100 -9.18 -18.00 11.78
C SER A 100 -10.06 -18.40 10.58
N PRO A 101 -10.71 -19.57 10.59
CA PRO A 101 -11.59 -19.96 9.48
C PRO A 101 -12.66 -18.91 9.18
N GLY A 102 -12.63 -18.34 7.97
CA GLY A 102 -13.56 -17.32 7.50
C GLY A 102 -13.28 -15.89 8.01
N VAL A 103 -12.13 -15.66 8.65
CA VAL A 103 -11.69 -14.33 9.11
C VAL A 103 -10.29 -14.03 8.59
N GLY A 104 -10.20 -12.99 7.76
CA GLY A 104 -8.93 -12.45 7.28
C GLY A 104 -8.37 -11.39 8.23
N ARG A 105 -7.04 -11.28 8.31
CA ARG A 105 -6.35 -10.19 8.99
C ARG A 105 -5.52 -9.40 7.99
N ILE A 106 -5.87 -8.13 7.82
CA ILE A 106 -5.07 -7.19 7.01
C ILE A 106 -4.06 -6.50 7.92
N GLY A 107 -2.81 -6.47 7.48
CA GLY A 107 -1.73 -5.83 8.22
C GLY A 107 -0.61 -5.35 7.30
N ARG A 108 0.46 -4.82 7.90
CA ARG A 108 1.66 -4.35 7.19
C ARG A 108 1.34 -3.34 6.08
N MET A 109 0.29 -2.53 6.27
CA MET A 109 -0.09 -1.48 5.32
C MET A 109 0.92 -0.33 5.38
N ALA A 110 1.65 -0.15 4.30
CA ALA A 110 2.64 0.92 4.17
C ALA A 110 2.47 1.62 2.82
N VAL A 111 2.54 2.95 2.82
CA VAL A 111 2.53 3.79 1.62
C VAL A 111 3.76 4.68 1.65
N ASP A 112 4.53 4.69 0.58
CA ASP A 112 5.69 5.56 0.44
C ASP A 112 5.30 7.02 0.71
N ARG A 113 6.12 7.71 1.52
CA ARG A 113 5.84 9.07 1.98
C ARG A 113 5.62 10.06 0.83
N SER A 114 6.37 9.91 -0.26
CA SER A 114 6.35 10.82 -1.41
C SER A 114 5.02 10.82 -2.17
N VAL A 115 4.21 9.76 -2.00
CA VAL A 115 2.98 9.55 -2.77
C VAL A 115 1.73 9.41 -1.89
N ARG A 116 1.81 9.73 -0.61
CA ARG A 116 0.65 9.75 0.28
C ARG A 116 -0.35 10.82 -0.20
N GLY A 117 -1.64 10.52 -0.04
CA GLY A 117 -2.72 11.38 -0.54
C GLY A 117 -3.21 11.01 -1.95
N ALA A 118 -2.45 10.24 -2.74
CA ALA A 118 -2.82 9.81 -4.09
C ALA A 118 -3.81 8.62 -4.15
N GLN A 119 -4.52 8.31 -3.06
CA GLN A 119 -5.50 7.22 -2.93
C GLN A 119 -4.97 5.78 -3.11
N TRP A 120 -3.67 5.57 -3.28
CA TRP A 120 -3.10 4.23 -3.50
C TRP A 120 -3.25 3.32 -2.29
N GLY A 121 -3.22 3.86 -1.07
CA GLY A 121 -3.56 3.10 0.13
C GLY A 121 -5.01 2.57 0.12
N ARG A 122 -5.94 3.30 -0.48
CA ARG A 122 -7.33 2.87 -0.64
C ARG A 122 -7.45 1.73 -1.67
N GLN A 123 -6.78 1.85 -2.81
CA GLN A 123 -6.75 0.79 -3.84
C GLN A 123 -6.12 -0.49 -3.28
N LEU A 124 -5.01 -0.35 -2.55
CA LEU A 124 -4.35 -1.46 -1.87
C LEU A 124 -5.28 -2.16 -0.87
N LEU A 125 -5.92 -1.39 0.02
CA LEU A 125 -6.85 -1.93 1.01
C LEU A 125 -8.02 -2.66 0.35
N GLN A 126 -8.58 -2.09 -0.73
CA GLN A 126 -9.66 -2.72 -1.47
C GLN A 126 -9.21 -4.05 -2.09
N ALA A 127 -8.03 -4.11 -2.70
CA ALA A 127 -7.50 -5.35 -3.27
C ALA A 127 -7.31 -6.45 -2.21
N LEU A 128 -6.86 -6.11 -0.99
CA LEU A 128 -6.76 -7.07 0.11
C LEU A 128 -8.13 -7.53 0.61
N VAL A 129 -9.12 -6.65 0.67
CA VAL A 129 -10.50 -6.98 1.01
C VAL A 129 -11.11 -7.91 -0.05
N ASP A 130 -10.87 -7.64 -1.32
CA ASP A 130 -11.36 -8.48 -2.43
C ASP A 130 -10.67 -9.85 -2.45
N ALA A 131 -9.37 -9.90 -2.12
CA ALA A 131 -8.66 -11.17 -1.94
C ALA A 131 -9.21 -12.00 -0.77
N ALA A 132 -9.56 -11.37 0.35
CA ALA A 132 -10.21 -12.03 1.48
C ALA A 132 -11.58 -12.60 1.07
N ARG A 133 -12.38 -11.81 0.35
CA ARG A 133 -13.68 -12.24 -0.18
C ARG A 133 -13.55 -13.42 -1.15
N ALA A 134 -12.59 -13.36 -2.06
CA ALA A 134 -12.31 -14.43 -3.02
C ALA A 134 -11.82 -15.72 -2.33
N ARG A 135 -11.15 -15.61 -1.18
CA ARG A 135 -10.76 -16.75 -0.34
C ARG A 135 -11.94 -17.35 0.43
N GLY A 136 -13.09 -16.67 0.52
CA GLY A 136 -14.27 -17.10 1.25
C GLY A 136 -14.35 -16.61 2.69
N ASP A 137 -13.57 -15.60 3.05
CA ASP A 137 -13.68 -14.93 4.34
C ASP A 137 -15.02 -14.18 4.42
N ARG A 138 -15.58 -14.12 5.61
CA ARG A 138 -16.82 -13.40 5.92
C ARG A 138 -16.56 -12.07 6.63
N GLU A 139 -15.36 -11.93 7.16
CA GLU A 139 -14.92 -10.77 7.90
C GLU A 139 -13.42 -10.52 7.65
N VAL A 140 -13.02 -9.26 7.66
CA VAL A 140 -11.62 -8.86 7.76
C VAL A 140 -11.40 -7.99 8.98
N GLN A 141 -10.30 -8.23 9.68
CA GLN A 141 -9.85 -7.50 10.86
C GLN A 141 -8.51 -6.83 10.57
N LEU A 142 -8.21 -5.77 11.31
CA LEU A 142 -6.91 -5.10 11.30
C LEU A 142 -6.64 -4.38 12.61
N HIS A 143 -5.37 -4.10 12.86
CA HIS A 143 -4.90 -3.28 13.96
C HIS A 143 -4.43 -1.94 13.39
N ALA A 144 -5.25 -0.91 13.53
CA ALA A 144 -4.98 0.40 12.99
C ALA A 144 -4.19 1.24 13.99
N GLN A 145 -3.14 1.93 13.53
CA GLN A 145 -2.63 3.08 14.27
C GLN A 145 -3.75 4.11 14.44
N ARG A 146 -3.90 4.70 15.62
CA ARG A 146 -4.97 5.67 15.90
C ARG A 146 -5.01 6.83 14.90
N SER A 147 -3.86 7.27 14.41
CA SER A 147 -3.74 8.30 13.37
C SER A 147 -4.38 7.88 12.02
N ALA A 148 -4.50 6.58 11.76
CA ALA A 148 -5.08 6.03 10.54
C ALA A 148 -6.54 5.57 10.69
N GLU A 149 -7.12 5.65 11.89
CA GLU A 149 -8.50 5.18 12.16
C GLU A 149 -9.52 5.77 11.17
N GLY A 150 -9.44 7.08 10.90
CA GLY A 150 -10.35 7.75 9.96
C GLY A 150 -10.26 7.23 8.53
N PHE A 151 -9.08 6.76 8.10
CA PHE A 151 -8.91 6.13 6.80
C PHE A 151 -9.68 4.81 6.72
N TYR A 152 -9.55 3.94 7.73
CA TYR A 152 -10.25 2.65 7.76
C TYR A 152 -11.76 2.80 7.98
N ARG A 153 -12.21 3.76 8.78
CA ARG A 153 -13.65 4.07 8.92
C ARG A 153 -14.28 4.42 7.57
N ARG A 154 -13.63 5.25 6.74
CA ARG A 154 -14.11 5.58 5.39
C ARG A 154 -14.13 4.39 4.44
N ALA A 155 -13.36 3.34 4.75
CA ALA A 155 -13.37 2.07 4.03
C ALA A 155 -14.36 1.04 4.60
N GLY A 156 -15.23 1.44 5.54
CA GLY A 156 -16.29 0.61 6.09
C GLY A 156 -15.86 -0.27 7.28
N PHE A 157 -14.69 -0.02 7.87
CA PHE A 157 -14.27 -0.69 9.10
C PHE A 157 -14.87 -0.01 10.31
N ALA A 158 -15.33 -0.81 11.27
CA ALA A 158 -15.79 -0.37 12.58
C ALA A 158 -14.76 -0.73 13.65
N VAL A 159 -14.67 0.09 14.69
CA VAL A 159 -13.83 -0.19 15.87
C VAL A 159 -14.37 -1.40 16.63
N VAL A 160 -13.44 -2.26 17.08
CA VAL A 160 -13.71 -3.44 17.90
C VAL A 160 -12.77 -3.42 19.11
N GLY A 161 -13.34 -3.34 20.32
CA GLY A 161 -12.54 -3.30 21.54
C GLY A 161 -11.99 -1.92 21.90
N GLU A 162 -11.06 -1.92 22.84
CA GLU A 162 -10.47 -0.71 23.41
C GLU A 162 -9.12 -0.36 22.74
N PRO A 163 -8.70 0.92 22.76
CA PRO A 163 -7.37 1.30 22.34
C PRO A 163 -6.28 0.64 23.17
N TYR A 164 -5.15 0.34 22.56
CA TYR A 164 -3.96 -0.23 23.21
C TYR A 164 -2.70 0.35 22.59
N GLU A 165 -1.55 0.07 23.22
CA GLU A 165 -0.25 0.48 22.72
C GLU A 165 0.54 -0.72 22.22
N GLU A 166 1.17 -0.59 21.04
CA GLU A 166 2.08 -1.57 20.46
C GLU A 166 3.31 -0.83 19.91
N ALA A 167 4.49 -1.25 20.32
CA ALA A 167 5.77 -0.62 19.95
C ALA A 167 5.79 0.92 20.18
N GLY A 168 5.18 1.42 21.26
CA GLY A 168 5.10 2.85 21.56
C GLY A 168 4.11 3.64 20.71
N ILE A 169 3.29 2.98 19.90
CA ILE A 169 2.31 3.60 19.02
C ILE A 169 0.90 3.18 19.46
N ALA A 170 0.01 4.16 19.62
CA ALA A 170 -1.39 3.89 19.97
C ALA A 170 -2.14 3.22 18.80
N HIS A 171 -2.74 2.08 19.07
CA HIS A 171 -3.49 1.24 18.11
C HIS A 171 -4.95 1.04 18.55
N ILE A 172 -5.76 0.61 17.60
CA ILE A 172 -7.12 0.15 17.83
C ILE A 172 -7.45 -0.98 16.85
N ALA A 173 -8.12 -2.01 17.36
CA ALA A 173 -8.63 -3.09 16.51
C ALA A 173 -9.87 -2.61 15.74
N MET A 174 -9.95 -2.98 14.47
CA MET A 174 -11.08 -2.66 13.60
C MET A 174 -11.48 -3.87 12.78
N ALA A 175 -12.76 -4.02 12.47
CA ALA A 175 -13.31 -5.10 11.67
C ALA A 175 -14.29 -4.59 10.62
N ARG A 176 -14.43 -5.38 9.54
CA ARG A 176 -15.40 -5.16 8.47
C ARG A 176 -15.96 -6.50 8.00
N SER A 177 -17.29 -6.63 7.99
CA SER A 177 -17.99 -7.75 7.32
C SER A 177 -17.85 -7.65 5.79
N LEU A 178 -17.75 -8.81 5.10
CA LEU A 178 -17.50 -8.93 3.66
C LEU A 178 -18.76 -9.30 2.86
#